data_92af6208ac9edf5bef380e0292c958e1
#
_entry.id   92af6208ac9edf5bef380e0292c958e1
#
_cell.length_a   1.000
_cell.length_b   1.000
_cell.length_c   1.000
_cell.angle_alpha   90.00
_cell.angle_beta   90.00
_cell.angle_gamma   90.00
#
_symmetry.space_group_name_H-M   'P 1'
#
loop_
_entity.id
_entity.type
_entity.pdbx_description
1 polymer ?
#
loop_
_entity_poly.entity_id
_entity_poly.type
_entity_poly.pdbx_seq_one_letter_code
_entity_poly.pdbx_strand_id
1 'polypeptide(L)'
;MRATLPAFAWGALAALCCAVPLVAAADSATDRVAVLAQMGAEDDADEFGNLSLRGGALFGYQSHLQHWGLALQNAHYSQDGWSENVAGVIGLYRNQRADTLEGLRAEAGIVSVAGNARPVGDITWSHRPRESTGVELIAAGDVVGTRAAIERGISYGLLAASVEQQFGARVTGILLGGWQPFTDGNSRALLRARLIVGLLPEQGLSLQARWRQYRSSDRDVDDAYFNPGEYRNWDAGLSLRRRVGGWTVSGLAGAGRERVDQESWQTTGIAELRAEGPLAGKARIAVNLLYSRAAGFAATDDYWYGSANVNVIIPLAR
;
A
#
# COMPACT_ATOMS: atom_id res chain seq x y z
N MET A 1 -23.96 3.08 -17.75
CA MET A 1 -23.13 4.29 -17.66
C MET A 1 -21.69 3.88 -17.91
N ARG A 2 -20.94 4.57 -18.78
CA ARG A 2 -19.53 4.24 -19.05
C ARG A 2 -18.70 4.90 -17.97
N ALA A 3 -18.04 4.11 -17.11
CA ALA A 3 -17.06 4.63 -16.16
C ALA A 3 -15.84 5.13 -16.98
N THR A 4 -15.73 6.42 -17.15
CA THR A 4 -14.51 7.04 -17.67
C THR A 4 -13.57 7.20 -16.49
N LEU A 5 -12.50 6.42 -16.45
CA LEU A 5 -11.38 6.66 -15.53
C LEU A 5 -10.88 8.10 -15.75
N PRO A 6 -10.65 8.87 -14.68
CA PRO A 6 -10.23 10.25 -14.82
C PRO A 6 -8.89 10.33 -15.58
N ALA A 7 -8.86 11.19 -16.59
CA ALA A 7 -7.72 11.36 -17.49
C ALA A 7 -6.44 11.86 -16.76
N PHE A 8 -6.58 12.34 -15.54
CA PHE A 8 -5.49 12.94 -14.74
C PHE A 8 -4.44 11.91 -14.29
N ALA A 9 -4.85 10.70 -13.91
CA ALA A 9 -3.91 9.66 -13.42
C ALA A 9 -2.95 9.16 -14.51
N TRP A 10 -3.36 9.16 -15.76
CA TRP A 10 -2.53 8.67 -16.89
C TRP A 10 -1.49 9.67 -17.36
N GLY A 11 -1.78 10.99 -17.26
CA GLY A 11 -0.82 12.04 -17.65
C GLY A 11 0.40 12.12 -16.73
N ALA A 12 0.20 11.92 -15.42
CA ALA A 12 1.26 11.98 -14.43
C ALA A 12 2.20 10.76 -14.50
N LEU A 13 1.68 9.57 -14.83
CA LEU A 13 2.50 8.36 -15.01
C LEU A 13 3.44 8.47 -16.22
N ALA A 14 3.00 9.10 -17.30
CA ALA A 14 3.81 9.31 -18.50
C ALA A 14 4.95 10.32 -18.29
N ALA A 15 4.75 11.34 -17.45
CA ALA A 15 5.75 12.37 -17.19
C ALA A 15 6.96 11.85 -16.39
N LEU A 16 6.76 10.90 -15.47
CA LEU A 16 7.85 10.34 -14.66
C LEU A 16 8.78 9.43 -15.48
N CYS A 17 8.25 8.74 -16.49
CA CYS A 17 9.04 7.89 -17.38
C CYS A 17 9.99 8.71 -18.30
N CYS A 18 9.67 9.98 -18.57
CA CYS A 18 10.45 10.83 -19.47
C CYS A 18 11.56 11.63 -18.77
N ALA A 19 11.55 11.75 -17.44
CA ALA A 19 12.45 12.63 -16.69
C ALA A 19 13.69 11.94 -16.09
N VAL A 20 13.85 10.63 -16.28
CA VAL A 20 15.04 9.91 -15.75
C VAL A 20 16.18 10.02 -16.76
N PRO A 21 17.25 10.78 -16.49
CA PRO A 21 18.43 10.76 -17.34
C PRO A 21 19.04 9.36 -17.33
N LEU A 22 19.24 8.77 -18.50
CA LEU A 22 19.97 7.51 -18.66
C LEU A 22 21.43 7.73 -18.25
N VAL A 23 21.74 7.49 -16.98
CA VAL A 23 23.12 7.41 -16.51
C VAL A 23 23.63 6.02 -16.86
N ALA A 24 24.56 5.95 -17.81
CA ALA A 24 25.22 4.70 -18.16
C ALA A 24 25.95 4.16 -16.93
N ALA A 25 25.57 2.97 -16.46
CA ALA A 25 26.18 2.35 -15.30
C ALA A 25 27.54 1.77 -15.67
N ALA A 26 28.58 2.26 -15.01
CA ALA A 26 29.88 1.60 -14.98
C ALA A 26 29.83 0.38 -14.04
N ASP A 27 30.39 -0.72 -14.47
CA ASP A 27 30.47 -1.99 -13.73
C ASP A 27 31.47 -1.87 -12.57
N SER A 28 30.97 -1.59 -11.35
CA SER A 28 31.79 -1.65 -10.16
C SER A 28 31.03 -2.19 -8.95
N ALA A 29 31.67 -3.01 -8.18
CA ALA A 29 31.12 -3.98 -7.23
C ALA A 29 30.47 -3.41 -5.94
N THR A 30 30.34 -2.09 -5.74
CA THR A 30 29.74 -1.53 -4.52
C THR A 30 29.10 -0.17 -4.77
N ASP A 31 27.89 -0.15 -5.28
CA ASP A 31 27.06 1.06 -5.23
C ASP A 31 26.66 1.29 -3.77
N ARG A 32 27.29 2.24 -3.11
CA ARG A 32 26.99 2.56 -1.70
C ARG A 32 25.88 3.58 -1.54
N VAL A 33 25.45 4.20 -2.62
CA VAL A 33 24.41 5.23 -2.64
C VAL A 33 23.44 4.96 -3.79
N ALA A 34 22.16 5.16 -3.56
CA ALA A 34 21.14 5.16 -4.60
C ALA A 34 20.19 6.35 -4.43
N VAL A 35 19.56 6.78 -5.50
CA VAL A 35 18.47 7.75 -5.47
C VAL A 35 17.13 7.01 -5.49
N LEU A 36 16.23 7.46 -4.64
CA LEU A 36 14.84 7.03 -4.58
C LEU A 36 13.94 8.10 -5.16
N ALA A 37 13.01 7.72 -6.03
CA ALA A 37 11.90 8.55 -6.47
C ALA A 37 10.61 7.73 -6.40
N GLN A 38 9.59 8.27 -5.74
CA GLN A 38 8.27 7.63 -5.64
C GLN A 38 7.20 8.64 -6.01
N MET A 39 6.15 8.13 -6.66
CA MET A 39 4.95 8.89 -6.98
C MET A 39 3.74 8.01 -6.68
N GLY A 40 2.75 8.58 -6.00
CA GLY A 40 1.46 7.98 -5.74
C GLY A 40 0.34 8.90 -6.21
N ALA A 41 -0.73 8.31 -6.73
CA ALA A 41 -1.97 9.01 -7.05
C ALA A 41 -3.14 8.14 -6.56
N GLU A 42 -4.10 8.77 -5.92
CA GLU A 42 -5.33 8.15 -5.41
C GLU A 42 -6.51 9.02 -5.77
N ASP A 43 -7.65 8.38 -6.02
CA ASP A 43 -8.89 9.06 -6.36
C ASP A 43 -10.07 8.17 -5.98
N ASP A 44 -11.21 8.75 -5.64
CA ASP A 44 -12.40 8.01 -5.24
C ASP A 44 -13.70 8.63 -5.77
N ALA A 45 -14.81 7.98 -5.47
CA ALA A 45 -16.14 8.42 -5.92
C ALA A 45 -16.63 9.70 -5.23
N ASP A 46 -16.03 10.09 -4.12
CA ASP A 46 -16.34 11.32 -3.37
C ASP A 46 -15.51 12.52 -3.85
N GLU A 47 -14.85 12.38 -5.02
CA GLU A 47 -13.94 13.38 -5.61
C GLU A 47 -12.74 13.71 -4.70
N PHE A 48 -12.44 12.84 -3.71
CA PHE A 48 -11.25 13.01 -2.89
C PHE A 48 -10.04 12.42 -3.61
N GLY A 49 -9.09 13.29 -3.94
CA GLY A 49 -7.85 12.96 -4.62
C GLY A 49 -6.61 13.21 -3.77
N ASN A 50 -5.58 12.40 -3.98
CA ASN A 50 -4.26 12.54 -3.39
C ASN A 50 -3.18 12.32 -4.45
N LEU A 51 -2.28 13.29 -4.60
CA LEU A 51 -1.06 13.15 -5.40
C LEU A 51 0.15 13.26 -4.48
N SER A 52 0.90 12.19 -4.31
CA SER A 52 2.07 12.14 -3.46
C SER A 52 3.35 12.00 -4.26
N LEU A 53 4.37 12.75 -3.86
CA LEU A 53 5.73 12.69 -4.39
C LEU A 53 6.72 12.48 -3.25
N ARG A 54 7.68 11.59 -3.43
CA ARG A 54 8.76 11.35 -2.48
C ARG A 54 10.07 11.23 -3.23
N GLY A 55 11.09 11.96 -2.79
CA GLY A 55 12.45 11.90 -3.33
C GLY A 55 13.47 11.76 -2.21
N GLY A 56 14.50 10.94 -2.40
CA GLY A 56 15.46 10.69 -1.34
C GLY A 56 16.76 10.04 -1.77
N ALA A 57 17.66 9.90 -0.80
CA ALA A 57 18.92 9.21 -0.94
C ALA A 57 18.96 7.97 -0.04
N LEU A 58 19.42 6.86 -0.60
CA LEU A 58 19.64 5.59 0.07
C LEU A 58 21.14 5.41 0.23
N PHE A 59 21.57 5.09 1.46
CA PHE A 59 22.96 4.90 1.85
C PHE A 59 23.21 3.44 2.24
N GLY A 60 24.46 3.01 2.24
CA GLY A 60 24.80 1.62 2.48
C GLY A 60 24.05 0.68 1.53
N TYR A 61 23.74 1.17 0.34
CA TYR A 61 22.94 0.46 -0.63
C TYR A 61 23.67 -0.77 -1.16
N GLN A 62 23.16 -1.93 -0.87
CA GLN A 62 23.62 -3.21 -1.41
C GLN A 62 22.56 -3.78 -2.40
N SER A 63 21.30 -3.53 -2.11
CA SER A 63 20.17 -3.93 -2.95
C SER A 63 18.91 -3.15 -2.54
N HIS A 64 17.83 -3.31 -3.30
CA HIS A 64 16.51 -2.79 -2.92
C HIS A 64 15.96 -3.40 -1.60
N LEU A 65 16.61 -4.45 -1.07
CA LEU A 65 16.27 -5.12 0.20
C LEU A 65 17.25 -4.78 1.34
N GLN A 66 18.34 -4.07 1.07
CA GLN A 66 19.38 -3.78 2.06
C GLN A 66 19.94 -2.37 1.85
N HIS A 67 19.42 -1.42 2.63
CA HIS A 67 19.79 0.00 2.63
C HIS A 67 19.19 0.72 3.83
N TRP A 68 19.67 1.94 4.07
CA TRP A 68 19.00 2.95 4.90
C TRP A 68 18.99 4.27 4.12
N GLY A 69 18.18 5.23 4.52
CA GLY A 69 18.10 6.48 3.76
C GLY A 69 17.20 7.54 4.40
N LEU A 70 17.16 8.67 3.71
CA LEU A 70 16.28 9.79 4.03
C LEU A 70 15.55 10.24 2.77
N ALA A 71 14.28 10.57 2.91
CA ALA A 71 13.47 11.09 1.83
C ALA A 71 12.66 12.30 2.30
N LEU A 72 12.43 13.23 1.39
CA LEU A 72 11.42 14.27 1.50
C LEU A 72 10.17 13.81 0.80
N GLN A 73 9.02 14.08 1.38
CA GLN A 73 7.73 13.81 0.75
C GLN A 73 6.85 15.05 0.73
N ASN A 74 5.99 15.11 -0.27
CA ASN A 74 4.87 16.03 -0.35
C ASN A 74 3.66 15.26 -0.87
N ALA A 75 2.51 15.41 -0.21
CA ALA A 75 1.23 14.91 -0.66
C ALA A 75 0.28 16.09 -0.82
N HIS A 76 -0.36 16.19 -1.96
CA HIS A 76 -1.37 17.18 -2.28
C HIS A 76 -2.73 16.50 -2.27
N TYR A 77 -3.55 16.84 -1.28
CA TYR A 77 -4.93 16.39 -1.15
C TYR A 77 -5.86 17.42 -1.77
N SER A 78 -6.92 16.95 -2.42
CA SER A 78 -7.92 17.83 -3.03
C SER A 78 -9.31 17.19 -3.00
N GLN A 79 -10.35 18.02 -2.81
CA GLN A 79 -11.76 17.62 -2.89
C GLN A 79 -12.60 18.88 -3.06
N ASP A 80 -13.43 18.93 -4.10
CA ASP A 80 -14.47 19.96 -4.33
C ASP A 80 -14.07 21.38 -3.87
N GLY A 81 -13.08 21.99 -4.54
CA GLY A 81 -12.60 23.33 -4.25
C GLY A 81 -11.73 23.51 -2.99
N TRP A 82 -11.50 22.42 -2.23
CA TRP A 82 -10.57 22.37 -1.11
C TRP A 82 -9.25 21.72 -1.53
N SER A 83 -8.15 22.17 -0.93
CA SER A 83 -6.87 21.48 -1.06
C SER A 83 -5.98 21.71 0.13
N GLU A 84 -5.12 20.74 0.43
CA GLU A 84 -4.12 20.78 1.52
C GLU A 84 -2.83 20.10 1.07
N ASN A 85 -1.69 20.64 1.51
CA ASN A 85 -0.37 20.07 1.26
C ASN A 85 0.22 19.51 2.55
N VAL A 86 0.62 18.25 2.51
CA VAL A 86 1.26 17.55 3.62
C VAL A 86 2.70 17.26 3.24
N ALA A 87 3.64 18.00 3.81
CA ALA A 87 5.07 17.82 3.56
C ALA A 87 5.76 17.18 4.76
N GLY A 88 6.81 16.41 4.51
CA GLY A 88 7.53 15.73 5.59
C GLY A 88 8.89 15.18 5.23
N VAL A 89 9.53 14.63 6.26
CA VAL A 89 10.83 13.95 6.18
C VAL A 89 10.67 12.54 6.72
N ILE A 90 11.12 11.55 5.95
CA ILE A 90 10.99 10.14 6.24
C ILE A 90 12.36 9.50 6.28
N GLY A 91 12.68 8.83 7.38
CA GLY A 91 13.80 7.89 7.50
C GLY A 91 13.39 6.53 6.94
N LEU A 92 14.31 5.90 6.21
CA LEU A 92 14.10 4.64 5.52
C LEU A 92 15.13 3.63 6.03
N TYR A 93 14.71 2.43 6.35
CA TYR A 93 15.58 1.31 6.69
C TYR A 93 15.01 0.02 6.11
N ARG A 94 15.86 -0.74 5.46
CA ARG A 94 15.51 -2.07 4.95
C ARG A 94 16.69 -3.01 5.08
N ASN A 95 16.46 -4.12 5.76
CA ASN A 95 17.42 -5.20 5.88
C ASN A 95 16.65 -6.52 5.89
N GLN A 96 16.43 -7.06 4.70
CA GLN A 96 15.66 -8.29 4.47
C GLN A 96 16.47 -9.26 3.63
N ARG A 97 16.29 -10.54 3.90
CA ARG A 97 16.87 -11.63 3.11
C ARG A 97 16.14 -11.73 1.75
N ALA A 98 16.89 -11.98 0.69
CA ALA A 98 16.33 -12.01 -0.67
C ALA A 98 15.47 -13.27 -0.94
N ASP A 99 15.75 -14.38 -0.26
CA ASP A 99 15.09 -15.66 -0.45
C ASP A 99 13.77 -15.77 0.34
N THR A 100 13.73 -15.26 1.56
CA THR A 100 12.60 -15.44 2.49
C THR A 100 11.87 -14.14 2.84
N LEU A 101 12.46 -12.98 2.53
CA LEU A 101 12.05 -11.65 2.96
C LEU A 101 12.03 -11.48 4.48
N GLU A 102 12.71 -12.36 5.23
CA GLU A 102 12.90 -12.18 6.67
C GLU A 102 13.76 -10.97 6.96
N GLY A 103 13.45 -10.28 8.04
CA GLY A 103 14.17 -9.11 8.49
C GLY A 103 13.28 -7.93 8.78
N LEU A 104 13.84 -6.74 8.75
CA LEU A 104 13.15 -5.49 9.10
C LEU A 104 13.03 -4.58 7.87
N ARG A 105 11.84 -4.06 7.66
CA ARG A 105 11.54 -2.91 6.82
C ARG A 105 10.94 -1.82 7.72
N ALA A 106 11.46 -0.62 7.67
CA ALA A 106 10.97 0.49 8.44
C ALA A 106 11.02 1.79 7.61
N GLU A 107 9.93 2.50 7.63
CA GLU A 107 9.80 3.88 7.20
C GLU A 107 9.20 4.65 8.37
N ALA A 108 9.84 5.71 8.82
CA ALA A 108 9.32 6.52 9.93
C ALA A 108 9.74 7.98 9.77
N GLY A 109 8.86 8.89 10.08
CA GLY A 109 9.12 10.30 9.91
C GLY A 109 8.09 11.21 10.56
N ILE A 110 8.16 12.46 10.16
CA ILE A 110 7.25 13.51 10.61
C ILE A 110 6.73 14.24 9.39
N VAL A 111 5.43 14.46 9.34
CA VAL A 111 4.77 15.29 8.34
C VAL A 111 4.09 16.49 9.00
N SER A 112 3.96 17.59 8.26
CA SER A 112 3.19 18.76 8.66
C SER A 112 1.80 18.69 8.04
N VAL A 113 0.77 18.70 8.87
CA VAL A 113 -0.65 18.65 8.47
C VAL A 113 -1.38 19.77 9.15
N ALA A 114 -2.02 20.67 8.40
CA ALA A 114 -2.71 21.84 8.92
C ALA A 114 -1.85 22.62 9.95
N GLY A 115 -0.53 22.74 9.68
CA GLY A 115 0.42 23.44 10.55
C GLY A 115 0.90 22.65 11.77
N ASN A 116 0.46 21.40 11.97
CA ASN A 116 0.86 20.55 13.10
C ASN A 116 1.78 19.43 12.66
N ALA A 117 2.81 19.12 13.43
CA ALA A 117 3.68 17.98 13.21
C ALA A 117 2.97 16.68 13.64
N ARG A 118 2.96 15.69 12.73
CA ARG A 118 2.38 14.36 12.96
C ARG A 118 3.41 13.28 12.66
N PRO A 119 3.61 12.31 13.57
CA PRO A 119 4.43 11.14 13.27
C PRO A 119 3.72 10.25 12.25
N VAL A 120 4.48 9.74 11.30
CA VAL A 120 4.00 8.76 10.30
C VAL A 120 5.02 7.65 10.13
N GLY A 121 4.59 6.48 9.71
CA GLY A 121 5.52 5.39 9.45
C GLY A 121 4.86 4.05 9.19
N ASP A 122 5.67 3.12 8.70
CA ASP A 122 5.33 1.71 8.51
C ASP A 122 6.56 0.88 8.86
N ILE A 123 6.44 0.04 9.88
CA ILE A 123 7.49 -0.84 10.35
C ILE A 123 6.98 -2.26 10.28
N THR A 124 7.66 -3.12 9.55
CA THR A 124 7.33 -4.54 9.45
C THR A 124 8.56 -5.36 9.77
N TRP A 125 8.45 -6.21 10.79
CA TRP A 125 9.43 -7.25 11.07
C TRP A 125 8.85 -8.59 10.63
N SER A 126 9.59 -9.34 9.79
CA SER A 126 9.18 -10.63 9.24
C SER A 126 10.15 -11.72 9.68
N HIS A 127 9.64 -12.85 10.11
CA HIS A 127 10.40 -14.03 10.52
C HIS A 127 9.75 -15.33 10.05
N ARG A 128 10.56 -16.33 9.70
CA ARG A 128 10.10 -17.67 9.32
C ARG A 128 10.64 -18.70 10.30
N PRO A 129 9.92 -19.01 11.39
CA PRO A 129 10.35 -20.03 12.35
C PRO A 129 10.40 -21.44 11.73
N ARG A 130 9.70 -21.65 10.62
CA ARG A 130 9.73 -22.86 9.79
C ARG A 130 9.56 -22.46 8.32
N GLU A 131 10.01 -23.29 7.40
CA GLU A 131 9.84 -23.05 5.96
C GLU A 131 8.37 -22.82 5.57
N SER A 132 7.44 -23.57 6.23
CA SER A 132 5.99 -23.48 6.00
C SER A 132 5.28 -22.39 6.80
N THR A 133 5.96 -21.71 7.75
CA THR A 133 5.33 -20.77 8.68
C THR A 133 6.05 -19.45 8.66
N GLY A 134 5.34 -18.38 8.32
CA GLY A 134 5.80 -16.99 8.41
C GLY A 134 5.06 -16.23 9.51
N VAL A 135 5.73 -15.31 10.16
CA VAL A 135 5.17 -14.40 11.16
C VAL A 135 5.60 -12.99 10.81
N GLU A 136 4.67 -12.03 10.89
CA GLU A 136 4.99 -10.61 10.76
C GLU A 136 4.43 -9.83 11.94
N LEU A 137 5.21 -8.88 12.44
CA LEU A 137 4.78 -7.84 13.37
C LEU A 137 4.79 -6.51 12.64
N ILE A 138 3.68 -5.77 12.74
CA ILE A 138 3.44 -4.55 11.99
C ILE A 138 3.11 -3.44 12.97
N ALA A 139 3.81 -2.32 12.86
CA ALA A 139 3.47 -1.06 13.49
C ALA A 139 3.40 0.01 12.38
N ALA A 140 2.26 0.68 12.25
CA ALA A 140 2.10 1.74 11.26
C ALA A 140 1.35 2.93 11.86
N GLY A 141 1.44 4.08 11.21
CA GLY A 141 0.68 5.26 11.54
C GLY A 141 0.74 6.26 10.41
N ASP A 142 -0.39 6.93 10.18
CA ASP A 142 -0.51 7.96 9.16
C ASP A 142 -1.63 8.94 9.50
N VAL A 143 -1.74 9.98 8.72
CA VAL A 143 -2.88 10.89 8.74
C VAL A 143 -4.08 10.18 8.11
N VAL A 144 -5.26 10.42 8.65
CA VAL A 144 -6.49 9.89 8.04
C VAL A 144 -6.78 10.69 6.77
N GLY A 145 -6.78 10.00 5.61
CA GLY A 145 -6.91 10.59 4.28
C GLY A 145 -8.35 10.96 3.94
N THR A 146 -8.90 11.99 4.58
CA THR A 146 -10.18 12.62 4.24
C THR A 146 -10.09 14.10 4.56
N ARG A 147 -10.87 14.93 3.88
CA ARG A 147 -10.88 16.37 4.11
C ARG A 147 -11.11 16.72 5.58
N ALA A 148 -12.18 16.23 6.18
CA ALA A 148 -12.53 16.56 7.55
C ALA A 148 -11.49 16.08 8.57
N ALA A 149 -10.89 14.90 8.36
CA ALA A 149 -9.84 14.40 9.22
C ALA A 149 -8.54 15.20 9.08
N ILE A 150 -8.15 15.60 7.87
CA ILE A 150 -6.98 16.43 7.62
C ILE A 150 -7.15 17.79 8.27
N GLU A 151 -8.29 18.47 8.08
CA GLU A 151 -8.61 19.77 8.71
C GLU A 151 -8.57 19.71 10.25
N ARG A 152 -9.01 18.59 10.85
CA ARG A 152 -8.99 18.34 12.29
C ARG A 152 -7.65 17.78 12.80
N GLY A 153 -6.74 17.42 11.89
CA GLY A 153 -5.46 16.80 12.22
C GLY A 153 -5.59 15.41 12.85
N ILE A 154 -6.60 14.63 12.42
CA ILE A 154 -6.79 13.26 12.90
C ILE A 154 -5.79 12.33 12.22
N SER A 155 -5.10 11.53 13.02
CA SER A 155 -4.19 10.49 12.58
C SER A 155 -4.50 9.17 13.31
N TYR A 156 -3.96 8.08 12.80
CA TYR A 156 -4.10 6.76 13.39
C TYR A 156 -2.76 6.10 13.63
N GLY A 157 -2.72 5.18 14.58
CA GLY A 157 -1.69 4.15 14.72
C GLY A 157 -2.27 2.79 14.37
N LEU A 158 -1.43 1.82 14.07
CA LEU A 158 -1.79 0.42 13.88
C LEU A 158 -0.73 -0.46 14.52
N LEU A 159 -1.16 -1.40 15.34
CA LEU A 159 -0.34 -2.51 15.82
C LEU A 159 -1.02 -3.80 15.36
N ALA A 160 -0.31 -4.64 14.62
CA ALA A 160 -0.87 -5.88 14.10
C ALA A 160 0.18 -7.00 14.10
N ALA A 161 -0.33 -8.23 14.12
CA ALA A 161 0.46 -9.45 13.92
C ALA A 161 -0.20 -10.29 12.83
N SER A 162 0.61 -10.92 12.00
CA SER A 162 0.18 -11.82 10.93
C SER A 162 0.89 -13.16 11.05
N VAL A 163 0.17 -14.22 10.75
CA VAL A 163 0.71 -15.58 10.61
C VAL A 163 0.35 -16.09 9.23
N GLU A 164 1.36 -16.51 8.49
CA GLU A 164 1.23 -17.26 7.25
C GLU A 164 1.52 -18.73 7.52
N GLN A 165 0.66 -19.63 7.08
CA GLN A 165 0.86 -21.07 7.16
C GLN A 165 0.62 -21.71 5.80
N GLN A 166 1.63 -22.42 5.31
CA GLN A 166 1.52 -23.24 4.12
C GLN A 166 1.06 -24.66 4.51
N PHE A 167 -0.02 -25.11 3.90
CA PHE A 167 -0.61 -26.45 4.05
C PHE A 167 -0.32 -27.28 2.79
N GLY A 168 0.82 -27.97 2.78
CA GLY A 168 1.28 -28.71 1.60
C GLY A 168 1.73 -27.77 0.47
N ALA A 169 1.72 -28.30 -0.76
CA ALA A 169 2.32 -27.62 -1.91
C ALA A 169 1.44 -26.54 -2.55
N ARG A 170 0.16 -26.48 -2.23
CA ARG A 170 -0.80 -25.66 -2.99
C ARG A 170 -1.67 -24.72 -2.18
N VAL A 171 -1.73 -24.89 -0.86
CA VAL A 171 -2.64 -24.12 -0.02
C VAL A 171 -1.85 -23.30 0.98
N THR A 172 -2.12 -21.99 1.03
CA THR A 172 -1.55 -21.07 2.01
C THR A 172 -2.67 -20.30 2.67
N GLY A 173 -2.69 -20.32 4.00
CA GLY A 173 -3.56 -19.49 4.82
C GLY A 173 -2.78 -18.36 5.46
N ILE A 174 -3.37 -17.17 5.53
CA ILE A 174 -2.80 -16.01 6.21
C ILE A 174 -3.88 -15.45 7.12
N LEU A 175 -3.54 -15.22 8.38
CA LEU A 175 -4.40 -14.57 9.37
C LEU A 175 -3.68 -13.38 9.96
N LEU A 176 -4.34 -12.23 10.02
CA LEU A 176 -3.84 -11.02 10.63
C LEU A 176 -4.87 -10.48 11.62
N GLY A 177 -4.42 -10.17 12.84
CA GLY A 177 -5.18 -9.45 13.84
C GLY A 177 -4.48 -8.16 14.23
N GLY A 178 -5.23 -7.11 14.53
CA GLY A 178 -4.64 -5.82 14.88
C GLY A 178 -5.58 -4.88 15.61
N TRP A 179 -4.98 -3.83 16.14
CA TRP A 179 -5.65 -2.74 16.83
C TRP A 179 -5.18 -1.40 16.26
N GLN A 180 -6.13 -0.52 15.97
CA GLN A 180 -5.92 0.77 15.32
C GLN A 180 -6.53 1.89 16.14
N PRO A 181 -5.78 2.55 17.04
CA PRO A 181 -6.20 3.76 17.74
C PRO A 181 -6.14 4.98 16.81
N PHE A 182 -7.03 5.93 17.05
CA PHE A 182 -7.08 7.24 16.41
C PHE A 182 -6.85 8.36 17.43
N THR A 183 -6.37 9.50 16.97
CA THR A 183 -6.06 10.64 17.86
C THR A 183 -7.30 11.38 18.39
N ASP A 184 -8.48 11.12 17.84
CA ASP A 184 -9.78 11.61 18.32
C ASP A 184 -10.36 10.77 19.48
N GLY A 185 -9.66 9.70 19.89
CA GLY A 185 -10.07 8.81 20.97
C GLY A 185 -10.78 7.55 20.52
N ASN A 186 -11.13 7.43 19.24
CA ASN A 186 -11.68 6.20 18.67
C ASN A 186 -10.61 5.12 18.53
N SER A 187 -11.03 3.86 18.37
CA SER A 187 -10.15 2.75 18.02
C SER A 187 -10.89 1.67 17.24
N ARG A 188 -10.15 0.87 16.48
CA ARG A 188 -10.67 -0.28 15.75
C ARG A 188 -9.91 -1.55 16.08
N ALA A 189 -10.63 -2.63 16.38
CA ALA A 189 -10.09 -3.99 16.35
C ALA A 189 -10.33 -4.57 14.96
N LEU A 190 -9.28 -5.09 14.32
CA LEU A 190 -9.37 -5.61 12.95
C LEU A 190 -8.89 -7.05 12.85
N LEU A 191 -9.54 -7.80 11.96
CA LEU A 191 -9.20 -9.16 11.59
C LEU A 191 -9.21 -9.29 10.07
N ARG A 192 -8.17 -9.91 9.52
CA ARG A 192 -8.10 -10.25 8.09
C ARG A 192 -7.68 -11.69 7.93
N ALA A 193 -8.33 -12.41 7.02
CA ALA A 193 -7.94 -13.76 6.63
C ALA A 193 -7.81 -13.84 5.11
N ARG A 194 -6.84 -14.62 4.64
CA ARG A 194 -6.65 -14.91 3.21
C ARG A 194 -6.35 -16.38 3.05
N LEU A 195 -7.03 -17.03 2.12
CA LEU A 195 -6.73 -18.38 1.65
C LEU A 195 -6.30 -18.31 0.19
N ILE A 196 -5.16 -18.91 -0.12
CA ILE A 196 -4.60 -18.98 -1.47
C ILE A 196 -4.51 -20.46 -1.87
N VAL A 197 -5.10 -20.81 -3.00
CA VAL A 197 -5.09 -22.16 -3.54
C VAL A 197 -4.46 -22.15 -4.93
N GLY A 198 -3.29 -22.76 -5.09
CA GLY A 198 -2.60 -22.90 -6.37
C GLY A 198 -3.38 -23.82 -7.32
N LEU A 199 -3.98 -23.23 -8.36
CA LEU A 199 -4.71 -23.96 -9.39
C LEU A 199 -3.74 -24.56 -10.41
N LEU A 200 -2.89 -23.74 -10.98
CA LEU A 200 -1.84 -24.08 -11.94
C LEU A 200 -0.50 -23.48 -11.48
N PRO A 201 0.19 -24.12 -10.50
CA PRO A 201 1.39 -23.55 -9.87
C PRO A 201 2.51 -23.22 -10.86
N GLU A 202 2.72 -24.05 -11.89
CA GLU A 202 3.72 -23.84 -12.93
C GLU A 202 3.44 -22.57 -13.78
N GLN A 203 2.17 -22.21 -13.89
CA GLN A 203 1.72 -21.00 -14.57
C GLN A 203 1.56 -19.82 -13.62
N GLY A 204 1.70 -20.04 -12.30
CA GLY A 204 1.51 -19.02 -11.29
C GLY A 204 0.05 -18.60 -11.07
N LEU A 205 -0.92 -19.43 -11.53
CA LEU A 205 -2.36 -19.18 -11.36
C LEU A 205 -2.84 -19.72 -10.03
N SER A 206 -3.54 -18.89 -9.26
CA SER A 206 -4.17 -19.29 -8.00
C SER A 206 -5.56 -18.66 -7.81
N LEU A 207 -6.38 -19.34 -7.03
CA LEU A 207 -7.61 -18.79 -6.46
C LEU A 207 -7.29 -18.17 -5.11
N GLN A 208 -7.85 -16.99 -4.83
CA GLN A 208 -7.75 -16.35 -3.52
C GLN A 208 -9.14 -16.09 -2.97
N ALA A 209 -9.33 -16.37 -1.69
CA ALA A 209 -10.48 -15.91 -0.90
C ALA A 209 -9.96 -15.03 0.23
N ARG A 210 -10.61 -13.91 0.46
CA ARG A 210 -10.24 -12.94 1.48
C ARG A 210 -11.43 -12.57 2.34
N TRP A 211 -11.17 -12.40 3.63
CA TRP A 211 -12.10 -11.90 4.63
C TRP A 211 -11.50 -10.72 5.33
N ARG A 212 -12.28 -9.66 5.54
CA ARG A 212 -11.93 -8.49 6.33
C ARG A 212 -13.08 -8.14 7.26
N GLN A 213 -12.73 -7.87 8.50
CA GLN A 213 -13.68 -7.41 9.50
C GLN A 213 -12.99 -6.40 10.39
N TYR A 214 -13.72 -5.38 10.82
CA TYR A 214 -13.31 -4.54 11.93
C TYR A 214 -14.52 -4.05 12.73
N ARG A 215 -14.25 -3.65 13.97
CA ARG A 215 -15.21 -3.02 14.89
C ARG A 215 -14.60 -1.76 15.44
N SER A 216 -15.34 -0.66 15.39
CA SER A 216 -14.97 0.62 15.99
C SER A 216 -15.49 0.70 17.42
N SER A 217 -14.71 1.32 18.32
CA SER A 217 -15.10 1.54 19.72
C SER A 217 -16.13 2.66 19.85
N ASP A 218 -16.03 3.66 19.00
CA ASP A 218 -16.98 4.76 18.90
C ASP A 218 -17.58 4.78 17.49
N ARG A 219 -18.84 5.14 17.37
CA ARG A 219 -19.56 5.25 16.10
C ARG A 219 -19.66 6.68 15.60
N ASP A 220 -19.63 7.63 16.53
CA ASP A 220 -19.74 9.05 16.25
C ASP A 220 -18.34 9.66 16.16
N VAL A 221 -17.95 10.03 14.96
CA VAL A 221 -16.69 10.74 14.66
C VAL A 221 -16.98 12.03 13.88
N ASP A 222 -18.22 12.56 13.98
CA ASP A 222 -18.68 13.75 13.25
C ASP A 222 -18.37 13.69 11.75
N ASP A 223 -18.61 12.55 11.13
CA ASP A 223 -18.34 12.27 9.72
C ASP A 223 -16.89 12.58 9.27
N ALA A 224 -15.94 12.55 10.19
CA ALA A 224 -14.55 12.86 9.87
C ALA A 224 -13.91 11.81 8.95
N TYR A 225 -14.31 10.55 9.06
CA TYR A 225 -13.85 9.44 8.25
C TYR A 225 -14.82 8.27 8.31
N PHE A 226 -14.74 7.36 7.34
CA PHE A 226 -15.57 6.15 7.31
C PHE A 226 -15.40 5.33 8.60
N ASN A 227 -16.43 5.26 9.44
CA ASN A 227 -16.36 4.70 10.77
C ASN A 227 -17.62 3.91 11.17
N PRO A 228 -17.96 2.81 10.48
CA PRO A 228 -19.03 1.94 10.91
C PRO A 228 -18.71 1.26 12.25
N GLY A 229 -19.73 0.98 13.03
CA GLY A 229 -19.59 0.21 14.27
C GLY A 229 -19.09 -1.21 14.03
N GLU A 230 -19.52 -1.81 12.91
CA GLU A 230 -19.02 -3.09 12.40
C GLU A 230 -18.94 -3.09 10.87
N TYR A 231 -17.81 -3.52 10.34
CA TYR A 231 -17.62 -3.74 8.91
C TYR A 231 -17.19 -5.15 8.64
N ARG A 232 -17.79 -5.78 7.63
CA ARG A 232 -17.44 -7.10 7.13
C ARG A 232 -17.38 -7.11 5.62
N ASN A 233 -16.32 -7.69 5.08
CA ASN A 233 -16.17 -7.89 3.64
C ASN A 233 -15.57 -9.26 3.37
N TRP A 234 -16.04 -9.93 2.36
CA TRP A 234 -15.38 -11.09 1.78
C TRP A 234 -15.34 -10.95 0.26
N ASP A 235 -14.28 -11.41 -0.33
CA ASP A 235 -14.11 -11.47 -1.78
C ASP A 235 -13.35 -12.72 -2.18
N ALA A 236 -13.59 -13.18 -3.41
CA ALA A 236 -12.87 -14.25 -4.05
C ALA A 236 -12.47 -13.83 -5.47
N GLY A 237 -11.29 -14.26 -5.90
CA GLY A 237 -10.76 -13.86 -7.20
C GLY A 237 -9.63 -14.76 -7.68
N LEU A 238 -9.31 -14.60 -8.95
CA LEU A 238 -8.16 -15.25 -9.58
C LEU A 238 -6.95 -14.34 -9.52
N SER A 239 -5.82 -14.90 -9.16
CA SER A 239 -4.54 -14.19 -9.23
C SER A 239 -3.54 -14.95 -10.10
N LEU A 240 -2.74 -14.18 -10.83
CA LEU A 240 -1.65 -14.68 -11.67
C LEU A 240 -0.36 -14.00 -11.22
N ARG A 241 0.73 -14.77 -11.04
CA ARG A 241 2.07 -14.25 -10.78
C ARG A 241 3.08 -14.89 -11.71
N ARG A 242 3.78 -14.08 -12.49
CA ARG A 242 4.76 -14.54 -13.49
C ARG A 242 6.08 -13.82 -13.31
N ARG A 243 7.16 -14.54 -13.66
CA ARG A 243 8.49 -13.95 -13.84
C ARG A 243 8.84 -14.03 -15.32
N VAL A 244 9.11 -12.87 -15.93
CA VAL A 244 9.42 -12.76 -17.36
C VAL A 244 10.52 -11.73 -17.57
N GLY A 245 11.66 -12.12 -18.13
CA GLY A 245 12.75 -11.19 -18.48
C GLY A 245 13.29 -10.35 -17.30
N GLY A 246 13.37 -10.93 -16.10
CA GLY A 246 13.80 -10.21 -14.87
C GLY A 246 12.68 -9.43 -14.17
N TRP A 247 11.48 -9.36 -14.77
CA TRP A 247 10.29 -8.77 -14.18
C TRP A 247 9.49 -9.80 -13.40
N THR A 248 8.95 -9.38 -12.27
CA THR A 248 7.86 -10.07 -11.57
C THR A 248 6.59 -9.28 -11.81
N VAL A 249 5.61 -9.90 -12.44
CA VAL A 249 4.28 -9.31 -12.68
C VAL A 249 3.25 -10.16 -11.95
N SER A 250 2.34 -9.52 -11.23
CA SER A 250 1.22 -10.20 -10.60
C SER A 250 -0.06 -9.36 -10.76
N GLY A 251 -1.16 -10.05 -10.98
CA GLY A 251 -2.49 -9.46 -11.06
C GLY A 251 -3.48 -10.26 -10.21
N LEU A 252 -4.50 -9.60 -9.74
CA LEU A 252 -5.66 -10.18 -9.08
C LEU A 252 -6.92 -9.49 -9.63
N ALA A 253 -7.93 -10.27 -9.94
CA ALA A 253 -9.28 -9.76 -10.20
C ALA A 253 -10.29 -10.63 -9.44
N GLY A 254 -11.23 -10.00 -8.76
CA GLY A 254 -12.18 -10.69 -7.92
C GLY A 254 -13.44 -9.88 -7.65
N ALA A 255 -14.42 -10.55 -7.08
CA ALA A 255 -15.67 -9.97 -6.63
C ALA A 255 -16.05 -10.54 -5.26
N GLY A 256 -16.90 -9.84 -4.56
CA GLY A 256 -17.32 -10.22 -3.23
C GLY A 256 -18.55 -9.50 -2.75
N ARG A 257 -18.72 -9.48 -1.46
CA ARG A 257 -19.77 -8.74 -0.78
C ARG A 257 -19.24 -8.13 0.50
N GLU A 258 -19.83 -7.00 0.85
CA GLU A 258 -19.57 -6.32 2.12
C GLU A 258 -20.85 -5.97 2.83
N ARG A 259 -20.71 -5.72 4.11
CA ARG A 259 -21.78 -5.22 4.95
C ARG A 259 -21.24 -4.19 5.93
N VAL A 260 -21.90 -3.06 5.97
CA VAL A 260 -21.68 -1.96 6.90
C VAL A 260 -22.78 -2.06 7.96
N ASP A 261 -22.40 -2.18 9.21
CA ASP A 261 -23.31 -2.32 10.35
C ASP A 261 -24.40 -3.39 10.13
N GLN A 262 -25.64 -3.00 10.13
CA GLN A 262 -26.81 -3.88 9.93
C GLN A 262 -27.45 -3.73 8.54
N GLU A 263 -26.78 -3.00 7.62
CA GLU A 263 -27.28 -2.82 6.28
C GLU A 263 -27.30 -4.13 5.47
N SER A 264 -27.92 -4.09 4.31
CA SER A 264 -27.93 -5.22 3.39
C SER A 264 -26.52 -5.46 2.81
N TRP A 265 -26.21 -6.71 2.46
CA TRP A 265 -24.98 -7.05 1.77
C TRP A 265 -24.93 -6.42 0.37
N GLN A 266 -23.89 -5.63 0.13
CA GLN A 266 -23.61 -4.98 -1.15
C GLN A 266 -22.55 -5.77 -1.92
N THR A 267 -22.56 -5.68 -3.26
CA THR A 267 -21.57 -6.34 -4.12
C THR A 267 -20.33 -5.48 -4.24
N THR A 268 -19.18 -6.12 -4.10
CA THR A 268 -17.88 -5.47 -4.24
C THR A 268 -17.08 -6.07 -5.40
N GLY A 269 -16.07 -5.33 -5.85
CA GLY A 269 -15.11 -5.79 -6.87
C GLY A 269 -13.72 -5.27 -6.57
N ILE A 270 -12.69 -6.03 -6.99
CA ILE A 270 -11.31 -5.62 -6.83
C ILE A 270 -10.49 -6.04 -8.04
N ALA A 271 -9.59 -5.16 -8.44
CA ALA A 271 -8.54 -5.44 -9.41
C ALA A 271 -7.22 -4.87 -8.90
N GLU A 272 -6.18 -5.70 -8.89
CA GLU A 272 -4.82 -5.31 -8.49
C GLU A 272 -3.84 -5.70 -9.60
N LEU A 273 -2.86 -4.84 -9.89
CA LEU A 273 -1.73 -5.14 -10.75
C LEU A 273 -0.46 -4.67 -10.07
N ARG A 274 0.55 -5.54 -10.02
CA ARG A 274 1.90 -5.20 -9.56
C ARG A 274 2.90 -5.65 -10.59
N ALA A 275 3.86 -4.79 -10.88
CA ALA A 275 5.00 -5.11 -11.73
C ALA A 275 6.27 -4.56 -11.09
N GLU A 276 7.29 -5.39 -10.97
CA GLU A 276 8.59 -5.00 -10.45
C GLU A 276 9.69 -5.62 -11.31
N GLY A 277 10.68 -4.81 -11.68
CA GLY A 277 11.78 -5.31 -12.50
C GLY A 277 12.88 -4.29 -12.75
N PRO A 278 13.85 -4.64 -13.61
CA PRO A 278 14.88 -3.70 -14.06
C PRO A 278 14.26 -2.63 -14.96
N LEU A 279 14.66 -1.38 -14.80
CA LEU A 279 14.28 -0.27 -15.68
C LEU A 279 15.35 -0.06 -16.75
N ALA A 280 16.60 0.21 -16.33
CA ALA A 280 17.78 0.32 -17.19
C ALA A 280 19.05 0.12 -16.34
N GLY A 281 20.04 -0.62 -16.81
CA GLY A 281 21.24 -0.94 -16.08
C GLY A 281 20.92 -1.60 -14.72
N LYS A 282 21.34 -0.97 -13.63
CA LYS A 282 21.04 -1.40 -12.24
C LYS A 282 19.78 -0.75 -11.66
N ALA A 283 19.15 0.19 -12.37
CA ALA A 283 17.94 0.85 -11.91
C ALA A 283 16.76 -0.13 -11.87
N ARG A 284 15.91 0.02 -10.87
CA ARG A 284 14.72 -0.80 -10.66
C ARG A 284 13.48 0.07 -10.60
N ILE A 285 12.39 -0.49 -11.07
CA ILE A 285 11.06 0.13 -10.98
C ILE A 285 10.08 -0.87 -10.37
N ALA A 286 9.18 -0.37 -9.55
CA ALA A 286 8.00 -1.09 -9.08
C ALA A 286 6.76 -0.24 -9.33
N VAL A 287 5.71 -0.85 -9.86
CA VAL A 287 4.41 -0.23 -10.13
C VAL A 287 3.35 -1.04 -9.42
N ASN A 288 2.43 -0.35 -8.74
CA ASN A 288 1.26 -0.96 -8.13
C ASN A 288 0.02 -0.18 -8.57
N LEU A 289 -0.99 -0.88 -9.07
CA LEU A 289 -2.29 -0.33 -9.41
C LEU A 289 -3.34 -1.09 -8.61
N LEU A 290 -4.30 -0.36 -8.07
CA LEU A 290 -5.44 -0.91 -7.35
C LEU A 290 -6.71 -0.22 -7.84
N TYR A 291 -7.76 -1.00 -8.04
CA TYR A 291 -9.12 -0.54 -8.19
C TYR A 291 -10.02 -1.37 -7.26
N SER A 292 -10.89 -0.72 -6.53
CA SER A 292 -11.83 -1.37 -5.62
C SER A 292 -13.20 -0.71 -5.73
N ARG A 293 -14.24 -1.54 -5.74
CA ARG A 293 -15.61 -1.11 -5.45
C ARG A 293 -15.94 -1.69 -4.08
N ALA A 294 -16.00 -0.84 -3.09
CA ALA A 294 -16.30 -1.19 -1.71
C ALA A 294 -17.01 0.00 -1.07
N ALA A 295 -17.65 -0.17 0.09
CA ALA A 295 -18.28 0.94 0.79
C ALA A 295 -17.24 2.01 1.13
N GLY A 296 -17.59 3.23 0.78
CA GLY A 296 -16.90 4.45 1.14
C GLY A 296 -17.74 5.30 2.09
N PHE A 297 -17.40 6.58 2.17
CA PHE A 297 -18.09 7.55 3.01
C PHE A 297 -19.55 7.80 2.63
N ALA A 298 -19.86 7.83 1.34
CA ALA A 298 -21.22 7.92 0.88
C ALA A 298 -21.84 6.53 0.86
N ALA A 299 -22.97 6.35 1.53
CA ALA A 299 -23.80 5.15 1.42
C ALA A 299 -24.46 5.05 0.02
N THR A 300 -23.65 5.23 -1.04
CA THR A 300 -24.09 5.13 -2.43
C THR A 300 -23.66 3.78 -2.98
N ASP A 301 -24.56 3.13 -3.71
CA ASP A 301 -24.35 1.81 -4.33
C ASP A 301 -23.17 1.77 -5.34
N ASP A 302 -22.55 2.91 -5.64
CA ASP A 302 -21.54 3.09 -6.70
C ASP A 302 -20.18 3.62 -6.21
N TYR A 303 -19.86 3.50 -4.90
CA TYR A 303 -18.52 3.93 -4.44
C TYR A 303 -17.39 3.13 -5.07
N TRP A 304 -16.35 3.83 -5.50
CA TRP A 304 -15.12 3.25 -6.03
C TRP A 304 -13.89 3.99 -5.49
N TYR A 305 -12.79 3.29 -5.41
CA TYR A 305 -11.46 3.81 -5.06
C TYR A 305 -10.44 3.28 -6.05
N GLY A 306 -9.55 4.15 -6.51
CA GLY A 306 -8.44 3.83 -7.38
C GLY A 306 -7.11 4.35 -6.83
N SER A 307 -6.04 3.58 -6.97
CA SER A 307 -4.70 4.07 -6.67
C SER A 307 -3.65 3.57 -7.66
N ALA A 308 -2.63 4.40 -7.88
CA ALA A 308 -1.46 4.09 -8.70
C ALA A 308 -0.21 4.55 -7.96
N ASN A 309 0.77 3.66 -7.80
CA ASN A 309 2.04 3.96 -7.16
C ASN A 309 3.20 3.49 -8.03
N VAL A 310 4.19 4.36 -8.20
CA VAL A 310 5.44 4.06 -8.90
C VAL A 310 6.61 4.36 -7.98
N ASN A 311 7.54 3.42 -7.91
CA ASN A 311 8.77 3.54 -7.14
C ASN A 311 9.95 3.24 -8.05
N VAL A 312 10.94 4.12 -8.08
CA VAL A 312 12.18 3.97 -8.86
C VAL A 312 13.37 4.10 -7.93
N ILE A 313 14.30 3.14 -8.03
CA ILE A 313 15.57 3.18 -7.31
C ILE A 313 16.69 3.15 -8.34
N ILE A 314 17.58 4.14 -8.29
CA ILE A 314 18.71 4.30 -9.21
C ILE A 314 19.99 4.24 -8.40
N PRO A 315 20.72 3.10 -8.39
CA PRO A 315 22.06 3.02 -7.81
C PRO A 315 23.01 3.96 -8.54
N LEU A 316 23.77 4.73 -7.77
CA LEU A 316 24.78 5.63 -8.32
C LEU A 316 26.14 4.90 -8.35
N ALA A 317 26.69 4.72 -9.55
CA ALA A 317 28.05 4.23 -9.71
C ALA A 317 29.06 5.27 -9.13
N ARG A 318 30.03 4.78 -8.38
CA ARG A 318 31.23 5.55 -8.03
C ARG A 318 32.31 5.34 -9.04
#